data_5f28883439f412a5447707b44992af09
#
_entry.id   5f28883439f412a5447707b44992af09
#
_cell.length_a   1.000
_cell.length_b   1.000
_cell.length_c   1.000
_cell.angle_alpha   90.00
_cell.angle_beta   90.00
_cell.angle_gamma   90.00
#
_symmetry.space_group_name_H-M   'P 1'
#
loop_
_entity.id
_entity.type
_entity.pdbx_description
1 polymer ?
#
loop_
_entity_poly.entity_id
_entity_poly.type
_entity_poly.pdbx_seq_one_letter_code
_entity_poly.pdbx_strand_id
1 'polypeptide(L)'
;MAMGDLGDTREQMARWLEEGQRQLPALAGLVHENERLRERLDMSERECEKLRGLVYEVEQLRNRTETAERLGDRLREQLSGAEAELERQNRDRTELAERLTDFMNDVLIRLRPRTSVAEAA
;
A
#
# COMPACT_ATOMS: atom_id res chain seq x y z
N MET A 1 19.08 16.70 84.92
CA MET A 1 18.36 15.82 84.00
C MET A 1 17.90 16.54 82.72
N ALA A 2 17.48 17.78 82.81
CA ALA A 2 17.11 18.54 81.62
C ALA A 2 18.24 18.77 80.62
N MET A 3 19.48 18.82 81.04
CA MET A 3 20.66 18.96 80.18
C MET A 3 21.06 17.71 79.40
N GLY A 4 20.77 16.49 79.95
CA GLY A 4 21.02 15.23 79.23
C GLY A 4 20.04 15.01 78.10
N ASP A 5 18.78 15.33 78.28
CA ASP A 5 17.75 15.24 77.27
C ASP A 5 17.95 16.24 76.12
N LEU A 6 18.44 17.44 76.42
CA LEU A 6 18.81 18.45 75.42
C LEU A 6 20.06 18.03 74.59
N GLY A 7 21.02 17.38 75.23
CA GLY A 7 22.19 16.83 74.55
C GLY A 7 21.84 15.73 73.59
N ASP A 8 21.04 14.78 74.05
CA ASP A 8 20.55 13.67 73.23
C ASP A 8 19.68 14.16 72.05
N THR A 9 18.85 15.17 72.31
CA THR A 9 18.00 15.78 71.27
C THR A 9 18.89 16.48 70.19
N ARG A 10 19.91 17.18 70.62
CA ARG A 10 20.88 17.81 69.72
C ARG A 10 21.65 16.79 68.90
N GLU A 11 22.08 15.69 69.49
CA GLU A 11 22.77 14.62 68.76
C GLU A 11 21.84 13.95 67.75
N GLN A 12 20.59 13.71 68.13
CA GLN A 12 19.59 13.16 67.23
C GLN A 12 19.30 14.10 66.04
N MET A 13 19.19 15.40 66.29
CA MET A 13 19.00 16.39 65.26
C MET A 13 20.20 16.47 64.33
N ALA A 14 21.43 16.43 64.87
CA ALA A 14 22.64 16.43 64.09
C ALA A 14 22.73 15.21 63.16
N ARG A 15 22.42 14.03 63.69
CA ARG A 15 22.36 12.79 62.88
C ARG A 15 21.27 12.87 61.80
N TRP A 16 20.15 13.40 62.13
CA TRP A 16 19.05 13.56 61.18
C TRP A 16 19.42 14.53 60.04
N LEU A 17 20.10 15.64 60.39
CA LEU A 17 20.61 16.59 59.40
C LEU A 17 21.70 15.97 58.52
N GLU A 18 22.60 15.19 59.09
CA GLU A 18 23.65 14.47 58.32
C GLU A 18 23.05 13.46 57.38
N GLU A 19 22.09 12.69 57.80
CA GLU A 19 21.34 11.76 56.92
C GLU A 19 20.62 12.51 55.84
N GLY A 20 19.94 13.59 56.13
CA GLY A 20 19.27 14.45 55.15
C GLY A 20 20.24 14.98 54.10
N GLN A 21 21.44 15.46 54.58
CA GLN A 21 22.47 15.93 53.68
C GLN A 21 23.07 14.83 52.80
N ARG A 22 23.15 13.59 53.29
CA ARG A 22 23.57 12.45 52.47
C ARG A 22 22.53 12.04 51.42
N GLN A 23 21.27 12.17 51.78
CA GLN A 23 20.15 11.81 50.88
C GLN A 23 19.87 12.85 49.79
N LEU A 24 20.20 14.12 50.05
CA LEU A 24 19.97 15.21 49.09
C LEU A 24 20.63 14.98 47.73
N PRO A 25 21.92 14.58 47.62
CA PRO A 25 22.52 14.27 46.34
C PRO A 25 21.86 13.10 45.62
N ALA A 26 21.45 12.07 46.39
CA ALA A 26 20.73 10.91 45.83
C ALA A 26 19.36 11.30 45.30
N LEU A 27 18.63 12.15 46.03
CA LEU A 27 17.34 12.70 45.59
C LEU A 27 17.49 13.58 44.34
N ALA A 28 18.50 14.45 44.33
CA ALA A 28 18.81 15.29 43.17
C ALA A 28 19.13 14.43 41.93
N GLY A 29 19.88 13.35 42.12
CA GLY A 29 20.18 12.38 41.10
C GLY A 29 18.93 11.67 40.55
N LEU A 30 18.02 11.28 41.46
CA LEU A 30 16.77 10.66 41.09
C LEU A 30 15.83 11.62 40.34
N VAL A 31 15.76 12.86 40.76
CA VAL A 31 14.99 13.89 40.05
C VAL A 31 15.55 14.10 38.64
N HIS A 32 16.84 14.21 38.52
CA HIS A 32 17.50 14.39 37.23
C HIS A 32 17.30 13.20 36.31
N GLU A 33 17.42 11.99 36.85
CA GLU A 33 17.12 10.76 36.10
C GLU A 33 15.66 10.64 35.69
N ASN A 34 14.74 11.05 36.57
CA ASN A 34 13.32 11.07 36.27
C ASN A 34 13.01 12.05 35.12
N GLU A 35 13.58 13.24 35.12
CA GLU A 35 13.45 14.19 34.02
C GLU A 35 14.00 13.62 32.73
N ARG A 36 15.14 12.99 32.75
CA ARG A 36 15.75 12.32 31.61
C ARG A 36 14.87 11.20 31.07
N LEU A 37 14.29 10.39 31.93
CA LEU A 37 13.37 9.32 31.54
C LEU A 37 12.09 9.87 30.94
N ARG A 38 11.56 10.95 31.47
CA ARG A 38 10.37 11.63 30.91
C ARG A 38 10.64 12.16 29.51
N GLU A 39 11.78 12.80 29.29
CA GLU A 39 12.18 13.26 27.97
C GLU A 39 12.31 12.10 26.98
N ARG A 40 12.91 10.99 27.41
CA ARG A 40 13.01 9.77 26.58
C ARG A 40 11.66 9.17 26.28
N LEU A 41 10.75 9.18 27.25
CA LEU A 41 9.38 8.70 27.08
C LEU A 41 8.63 9.57 26.06
N ASP A 42 8.73 10.90 26.17
CA ASP A 42 8.10 11.81 25.22
C ASP A 42 8.64 11.62 23.79
N MET A 43 9.94 11.45 23.63
CA MET A 43 10.56 11.15 22.34
C MET A 43 10.06 9.82 21.77
N SER A 44 9.99 8.80 22.62
CA SER A 44 9.49 7.48 22.24
C SER A 44 8.02 7.53 21.83
N GLU A 45 7.19 8.26 22.55
CA GLU A 45 5.77 8.46 22.21
C GLU A 45 5.61 9.17 20.86
N ARG A 46 6.40 10.19 20.59
CA ARG A 46 6.43 10.88 19.29
C ARG A 46 6.84 9.97 18.16
N GLU A 47 7.84 9.13 18.37
CA GLU A 47 8.27 8.13 17.39
C GLU A 47 7.18 7.10 17.13
N CYS A 48 6.50 6.64 18.19
CA CYS A 48 5.36 5.74 18.07
C CYS A 48 4.22 6.35 17.25
N GLU A 49 3.90 7.62 17.48
CA GLU A 49 2.88 8.33 16.70
C GLU A 49 3.26 8.45 15.21
N LYS A 50 4.53 8.76 14.93
CA LYS A 50 5.05 8.80 13.56
C LYS A 50 4.94 7.43 12.88
N LEU A 51 5.34 6.37 13.60
CA LEU A 51 5.26 5.00 13.08
C LEU A 51 3.81 4.57 12.82
N ARG A 52 2.87 4.93 13.69
CA ARG A 52 1.44 4.69 13.47
C ARG A 52 0.93 5.41 12.23
N GLY A 53 1.35 6.66 12.04
CA GLY A 53 1.03 7.41 10.83
C GLY A 53 1.57 6.75 9.56
N LEU A 54 2.82 6.25 9.59
CA LEU A 54 3.43 5.53 8.49
C LEU A 54 2.73 4.20 8.20
N VAL A 55 2.35 3.45 9.24
CA VAL A 55 1.57 2.20 9.10
C VAL A 55 0.24 2.47 8.41
N TYR A 56 -0.45 3.52 8.82
CA TYR A 56 -1.70 3.94 8.18
C TYR A 56 -1.51 4.28 6.70
N GLU A 57 -0.47 5.04 6.36
CA GLU A 57 -0.12 5.36 4.97
C GLU A 57 0.19 4.12 4.15
N VAL A 58 0.95 3.17 4.72
CA VAL A 58 1.26 1.89 4.07
C VAL A 58 -0.01 1.09 3.80
N GLU A 59 -0.92 1.02 4.74
CA GLU A 59 -2.22 0.35 4.55
C GLU A 59 -3.04 1.01 3.44
N GLN A 60 -3.07 2.33 3.40
CA GLN A 60 -3.75 3.07 2.34
C GLN A 60 -3.12 2.81 0.97
N LEU A 61 -1.81 2.81 0.89
CA LEU A 61 -1.08 2.50 -0.34
C LEU A 61 -1.33 1.06 -0.80
N ARG A 62 -1.36 0.11 0.11
CA ARG A 62 -1.72 -1.28 -0.20
C ARG A 62 -3.12 -1.40 -0.79
N ASN A 63 -4.08 -0.74 -0.17
CA ASN A 63 -5.46 -0.74 -0.67
C ASN A 63 -5.57 -0.14 -2.06
N ARG A 64 -4.85 0.95 -2.32
CA ARG A 64 -4.78 1.56 -3.66
C ARG A 64 -4.12 0.64 -4.67
N THR A 65 -3.05 -0.02 -4.28
CA THR A 65 -2.34 -0.98 -5.13
C THR A 65 -3.24 -2.17 -5.48
N GLU A 66 -3.94 -2.75 -4.52
CA GLU A 66 -4.90 -3.83 -4.77
C GLU A 66 -6.03 -3.38 -5.69
N THR A 67 -6.56 -2.18 -5.48
CA THR A 67 -7.60 -1.63 -6.35
C THR A 67 -7.08 -1.42 -7.77
N ALA A 68 -5.87 -0.90 -7.92
CA ALA A 68 -5.22 -0.70 -9.21
C ALA A 68 -4.94 -2.03 -9.92
N GLU A 69 -4.51 -3.06 -9.20
CA GLU A 69 -4.29 -4.40 -9.74
C GLU A 69 -5.60 -5.02 -10.24
N ARG A 70 -6.68 -4.92 -9.47
CA ARG A 70 -8.01 -5.40 -9.88
C ARG A 70 -8.50 -4.68 -11.12
N LEU A 71 -8.31 -3.37 -11.17
CA LEU A 71 -8.66 -2.58 -12.36
C LEU A 71 -7.82 -3.00 -13.56
N GLY A 72 -6.52 -3.19 -13.36
CA GLY A 72 -5.59 -3.69 -14.39
C GLY A 72 -6.03 -5.05 -14.93
N ASP A 73 -6.41 -5.98 -14.08
CA ASP A 73 -6.89 -7.30 -14.46
C ASP A 73 -8.21 -7.22 -15.26
N ARG A 74 -9.14 -6.38 -14.85
CA ARG A 74 -10.38 -6.13 -15.61
C ARG A 74 -10.09 -5.56 -16.99
N LEU A 75 -9.19 -4.60 -17.08
CA LEU A 75 -8.81 -4.00 -18.36
C LEU A 75 -8.13 -5.03 -19.28
N ARG A 76 -7.31 -5.91 -18.75
CA ARG A 76 -6.69 -7.01 -19.50
C ARG A 76 -7.74 -7.98 -20.02
N GLU A 77 -8.72 -8.35 -19.21
CA GLU A 77 -9.83 -9.20 -19.63
C GLU A 77 -10.67 -8.53 -20.74
N GLN A 78 -10.97 -7.26 -20.60
CA GLN A 78 -11.69 -6.49 -21.62
C GLN A 78 -10.89 -6.39 -22.90
N LEU A 79 -9.59 -6.15 -22.82
CA LEU A 79 -8.70 -6.10 -23.97
C LEU A 79 -8.64 -7.45 -24.68
N SER A 80 -8.47 -8.53 -23.94
CA SER A 80 -8.46 -9.89 -24.47
C SER A 80 -9.78 -10.23 -25.15
N GLY A 81 -10.90 -9.86 -24.56
CA GLY A 81 -12.25 -10.01 -25.15
C GLY A 81 -12.41 -9.21 -26.43
N ALA A 82 -11.95 -7.97 -26.46
CA ALA A 82 -11.99 -7.12 -27.64
C ALA A 82 -11.11 -7.64 -28.78
N GLU A 83 -9.93 -8.14 -28.46
CA GLU A 83 -9.04 -8.78 -29.44
C GLU A 83 -9.64 -10.03 -30.04
N ALA A 84 -10.26 -10.89 -29.21
CA ALA A 84 -10.96 -12.09 -29.66
C ALA A 84 -12.16 -11.74 -30.58
N GLU A 85 -12.89 -10.69 -30.26
CA GLU A 85 -14.00 -10.20 -31.08
C GLU A 85 -13.52 -9.65 -32.42
N LEU A 86 -12.42 -8.89 -32.42
CA LEU A 86 -11.78 -8.40 -33.63
C LEU A 86 -11.34 -9.53 -34.55
N GLU A 87 -10.70 -10.56 -34.02
CA GLU A 87 -10.28 -11.74 -34.79
C GLU A 87 -11.51 -12.43 -35.39
N ARG A 88 -12.60 -12.59 -34.66
CA ARG A 88 -13.83 -13.18 -35.11
C ARG A 88 -14.45 -12.38 -36.25
N GLN A 89 -14.51 -11.06 -36.11
CA GLN A 89 -14.99 -10.17 -37.15
C GLN A 89 -14.14 -10.24 -38.42
N ASN A 90 -12.84 -10.31 -38.28
CA ASN A 90 -11.91 -10.42 -39.40
C ASN A 90 -12.08 -11.76 -40.15
N ARG A 91 -12.29 -12.87 -39.43
CA ARG A 91 -12.58 -14.16 -40.01
C ARG A 91 -13.90 -14.11 -40.78
N ASP A 92 -14.96 -13.57 -40.21
CA ASP A 92 -16.25 -13.44 -40.83
C ASP A 92 -16.20 -12.60 -42.11
N ARG A 93 -15.44 -11.50 -42.08
CA ARG A 93 -15.18 -10.67 -43.26
C ARG A 93 -14.45 -11.44 -44.36
N THR A 94 -13.43 -12.20 -43.98
CA THR A 94 -12.64 -13.00 -44.89
C THR A 94 -13.51 -14.09 -45.56
N GLU A 95 -14.31 -14.81 -44.76
CA GLU A 95 -15.25 -15.80 -45.25
C GLU A 95 -16.28 -15.19 -46.18
N LEU A 96 -16.84 -14.05 -45.83
CA LEU A 96 -17.79 -13.34 -46.65
C LEU A 96 -17.16 -12.91 -48.00
N ALA A 97 -15.95 -12.38 -47.96
CA ALA A 97 -15.23 -12.00 -49.14
C ALA A 97 -14.91 -13.21 -50.08
N GLU A 98 -14.55 -14.36 -49.53
CA GLU A 98 -14.34 -15.60 -50.26
C GLU A 98 -15.65 -16.11 -50.89
N ARG A 99 -16.75 -16.11 -50.16
CA ARG A 99 -18.09 -16.49 -50.65
C ARG A 99 -18.54 -15.57 -51.77
N LEU A 100 -18.33 -14.28 -51.65
CA LEU A 100 -18.65 -13.31 -52.70
C LEU A 100 -17.78 -13.54 -53.96
N THR A 101 -16.49 -13.81 -53.79
CA THR A 101 -15.59 -14.12 -54.87
C THR A 101 -15.99 -15.40 -55.61
N ASP A 102 -16.31 -16.44 -54.87
CA ASP A 102 -16.78 -17.72 -55.42
C ASP A 102 -18.12 -17.56 -56.18
N PHE A 103 -19.04 -16.80 -55.64
CA PHE A 103 -20.32 -16.49 -56.26
C PHE A 103 -20.11 -15.71 -57.58
N MET A 104 -19.24 -14.71 -57.59
CA MET A 104 -18.90 -13.94 -58.80
C MET A 104 -18.24 -14.81 -59.85
N ASN A 105 -17.35 -15.71 -59.48
CA ASN A 105 -16.73 -16.66 -60.36
C ASN A 105 -17.73 -17.63 -60.97
N ASP A 106 -18.66 -18.15 -60.19
CA ASP A 106 -19.74 -19.01 -60.67
C ASP A 106 -20.65 -18.30 -61.68
N VAL A 107 -21.00 -17.06 -61.44
CA VAL A 107 -21.77 -16.25 -62.37
C VAL A 107 -21.01 -16.04 -63.67
N LEU A 108 -19.72 -15.72 -63.61
CA LEU A 108 -18.88 -15.54 -64.78
C LEU A 108 -18.75 -16.84 -65.57
N ILE A 109 -18.57 -17.97 -64.96
CA ILE A 109 -18.52 -19.28 -65.58
C ILE A 109 -19.81 -19.62 -66.30
N ARG A 110 -20.96 -19.33 -65.71
CA ARG A 110 -22.27 -19.54 -66.34
C ARG A 110 -22.54 -18.65 -67.55
N LEU A 111 -21.97 -17.45 -67.56
CA LEU A 111 -22.11 -16.52 -68.67
C LEU A 111 -21.16 -16.85 -69.83
N ARG A 112 -19.97 -17.41 -69.57
CA ARG A 112 -18.96 -17.80 -70.60
C ARG A 112 -19.48 -18.81 -71.62
N PRO A 113 -20.16 -19.91 -71.31
CA PRO A 113 -20.62 -20.88 -72.31
C PRO A 113 -21.59 -20.31 -73.32
N ARG A 114 -22.44 -19.36 -72.96
CA ARG A 114 -23.38 -18.68 -73.88
C ARG A 114 -22.62 -17.82 -74.89
N THR A 115 -21.59 -17.12 -74.49
CA THR A 115 -20.77 -16.26 -75.34
C THR A 115 -19.95 -17.12 -76.29
N SER A 116 -19.34 -18.21 -75.80
CA SER A 116 -18.56 -19.15 -76.63
C SER A 116 -19.44 -19.90 -77.67
N VAL A 117 -20.63 -20.30 -77.33
CA VAL A 117 -21.57 -20.94 -78.24
C VAL A 117 -22.06 -19.93 -79.28
N ALA A 118 -22.28 -18.71 -78.95
CA ALA A 118 -22.64 -17.63 -79.88
C ALA A 118 -21.53 -17.28 -80.83
N GLU A 119 -20.28 -17.32 -80.43
CA GLU A 119 -19.09 -17.12 -81.29
C GLU A 119 -18.82 -18.30 -82.22
N ALA A 120 -19.15 -19.52 -81.83
CA ALA A 120 -19.03 -20.73 -82.63
C ALA A 120 -20.08 -20.89 -83.68
N ALA A 121 -21.23 -20.24 -83.51
CA ALA A 121 -22.29 -20.21 -84.43
C ALA A 121 -22.12 -19.11 -85.46
#